data_c897d30039ba11c4d8488ce3807dbf05
#
_entry.id   c897d30039ba11c4d8488ce3807dbf05
#
_cell.length_a   1.000
_cell.length_b   1.000
_cell.length_c   1.000
_cell.angle_alpha   90.00
_cell.angle_beta   90.00
_cell.angle_gamma   90.00
#
_symmetry.space_group_name_H-M   'P 1'
#
loop_
_entity.id
_entity.type
_entity.pdbx_description
1 polymer ?
#
loop_
_entity_poly.entity_id
_entity_poly.type
_entity_poly.pdbx_seq_one_letter_code
_entity_poly.pdbx_strand_id
1 'polypeptide(L)'
;MQHYAKKRFGQNFLVDTDIINHIVDSIQPQPDDLMIEIGPGLGAMTKPLLTRLKHLNVIELDRDIIPKLINNCVFSDIANKEKLIVNEHDVLKFNFEEFYSQHSASSQSPDQKLRIVGNLPYNISTPVLFHLLKYRNLIQDMHFMLQKEVVDRIVATPGVKNYGRLSVMLQTYCTAQALFEVPPYAFEPVPKVDSAILRLLPKPQHDEQIDNFSLYEKLVRQAFSQRRKTLKNTLKETCSAEQIEQAGLSPTQRAEELSVTDFVKLYRTIT
;
A
#
# COMPACT_ATOMS: atom_id res chain seq x y z
N MET A 1 26.00 -11.06 15.44
CA MET A 1 26.01 -9.60 15.76
C MET A 1 24.58 -9.10 15.80
N GLN A 2 24.19 -8.46 16.90
CA GLN A 2 22.86 -7.89 17.05
C GLN A 2 22.71 -6.68 16.09
N HIS A 3 21.64 -6.63 15.29
CA HIS A 3 21.39 -5.49 14.41
C HIS A 3 20.65 -4.43 15.21
N TYR A 4 21.17 -3.20 15.24
CA TYR A 4 20.46 -2.07 15.81
C TYR A 4 19.58 -1.43 14.75
N ALA A 5 18.28 -1.26 15.07
CA ALA A 5 17.33 -0.58 14.21
C ALA A 5 17.82 0.84 13.86
N LYS A 6 17.89 1.15 12.56
CA LYS A 6 18.35 2.45 12.11
C LYS A 6 17.21 3.44 12.11
N LYS A 7 17.28 4.48 12.96
CA LYS A 7 16.24 5.53 13.06
C LYS A 7 15.88 6.16 11.71
N ARG A 8 16.87 6.32 10.81
CA ARG A 8 16.65 6.89 9.47
C ARG A 8 15.70 6.08 8.59
N PHE A 9 15.58 4.79 8.84
CA PHE A 9 14.68 3.89 8.11
C PHE A 9 13.38 3.58 8.88
N GLY A 10 13.21 4.10 10.11
CA GLY A 10 12.00 3.88 10.92
C GLY A 10 11.73 2.40 11.22
N GLN A 11 12.78 1.59 11.40
CA GLN A 11 12.69 0.14 11.54
C GLN A 11 12.12 -0.26 12.90
N ASN A 12 11.03 -1.02 12.88
CA ASN A 12 10.50 -1.80 14.00
C ASN A 12 10.30 -3.23 13.51
N PHE A 13 11.07 -4.17 14.05
CA PHE A 13 11.04 -5.57 13.61
C PHE A 13 9.93 -6.32 14.32
N LEU A 14 9.07 -6.97 13.58
CA LEU A 14 8.04 -7.85 14.13
C LEU A 14 8.70 -9.08 14.72
N VAL A 15 8.36 -9.43 15.97
CA VAL A 15 8.99 -10.54 16.71
C VAL A 15 7.97 -11.53 17.28
N ASP A 16 6.70 -11.16 17.37
CA ASP A 16 5.62 -12.02 17.87
C ASP A 16 5.23 -13.05 16.79
N THR A 17 5.53 -14.33 17.08
CA THR A 17 5.34 -15.45 16.15
C THR A 17 3.86 -15.70 15.82
N ASP A 18 2.96 -15.53 16.80
CA ASP A 18 1.54 -15.80 16.60
C ASP A 18 0.92 -14.73 15.70
N ILE A 19 1.32 -13.47 15.89
CA ILE A 19 0.93 -12.36 15.03
C ILE A 19 1.51 -12.54 13.62
N ILE A 20 2.79 -12.94 13.47
CA ILE A 20 3.40 -13.22 12.18
C ILE A 20 2.60 -14.29 11.43
N ASN A 21 2.28 -15.40 12.08
CA ASN A 21 1.49 -16.46 11.48
C ASN A 21 0.10 -16.00 11.08
N HIS A 22 -0.57 -15.22 11.95
CA HIS A 22 -1.89 -14.66 11.65
C HIS A 22 -1.88 -13.73 10.43
N ILE A 23 -0.83 -12.91 10.27
CA ILE A 23 -0.63 -12.06 9.07
C ILE A 23 -0.50 -12.95 7.83
N VAL A 24 0.39 -13.93 7.86
CA VAL A 24 0.64 -14.82 6.70
C VAL A 24 -0.61 -15.64 6.36
N ASP A 25 -1.37 -16.08 7.35
CA ASP A 25 -2.64 -16.77 7.14
C ASP A 25 -3.69 -15.85 6.50
N SER A 26 -3.73 -14.57 6.87
CA SER A 26 -4.63 -13.58 6.25
C SER A 26 -4.30 -13.28 4.79
N ILE A 27 -3.03 -13.41 4.40
CA ILE A 27 -2.57 -13.25 3.01
C ILE A 27 -3.00 -14.45 2.16
N GLN A 28 -3.09 -15.66 2.73
CA GLN A 28 -3.41 -16.91 2.02
C GLN A 28 -2.51 -17.16 0.80
N PRO A 29 -1.17 -17.18 0.97
CA PRO A 29 -0.26 -17.37 -0.16
C PRO A 29 -0.42 -18.75 -0.79
N GLN A 30 -0.40 -18.80 -2.13
CA GLN A 30 -0.42 -20.02 -2.91
C GLN A 30 0.98 -20.30 -3.49
N PRO A 31 1.36 -21.57 -3.67
CA PRO A 31 2.74 -21.94 -4.08
C PRO A 31 3.25 -21.23 -5.33
N ASP A 32 2.38 -20.95 -6.28
CA ASP A 32 2.72 -20.34 -7.56
C ASP A 32 2.47 -18.82 -7.62
N ASP A 33 2.10 -18.18 -6.50
CA ASP A 33 1.89 -16.73 -6.47
C ASP A 33 3.13 -15.95 -6.88
N LEU A 34 2.98 -14.98 -7.76
CA LEU A 34 4.02 -14.00 -8.07
C LEU A 34 4.01 -12.93 -6.97
N MET A 35 4.70 -13.23 -5.87
CA MET A 35 4.67 -12.41 -4.67
C MET A 35 5.93 -11.56 -4.51
N ILE A 36 5.72 -10.32 -4.05
CA ILE A 36 6.78 -9.37 -3.70
C ILE A 36 6.57 -8.91 -2.25
N GLU A 37 7.59 -9.08 -1.39
CA GLU A 37 7.62 -8.48 -0.07
C GLU A 37 8.44 -7.19 -0.11
N ILE A 38 7.85 -6.09 0.35
CA ILE A 38 8.52 -4.79 0.46
C ILE A 38 9.04 -4.61 1.89
N GLY A 39 10.35 -4.39 2.03
CA GLY A 39 10.99 -4.18 3.32
C GLY A 39 10.97 -5.42 4.21
N PRO A 40 11.56 -6.55 3.78
CA PRO A 40 11.56 -7.81 4.53
C PRO A 40 12.24 -7.70 5.90
N GLY A 41 13.11 -6.70 6.08
CA GLY A 41 13.88 -6.50 7.30
C GLY A 41 14.71 -7.72 7.65
N LEU A 42 14.53 -8.26 8.86
CA LEU A 42 15.23 -9.46 9.31
C LEU A 42 14.57 -10.78 8.89
N GLY A 43 13.47 -10.71 8.11
CA GLY A 43 12.81 -11.89 7.55
C GLY A 43 11.66 -12.45 8.37
N ALA A 44 11.03 -11.63 9.21
CA ALA A 44 9.93 -12.06 10.08
C ALA A 44 8.75 -12.67 9.30
N MET A 45 8.30 -12.00 8.23
CA MET A 45 7.27 -12.55 7.33
C MET A 45 7.88 -13.39 6.20
N THR A 46 9.09 -13.06 5.74
CA THR A 46 9.80 -13.78 4.68
C THR A 46 9.91 -15.29 4.96
N LYS A 47 10.31 -15.67 6.18
CA LYS A 47 10.46 -17.08 6.56
C LYS A 47 9.18 -17.90 6.36
N PRO A 48 8.04 -17.57 7.01
CA PRO A 48 6.81 -18.34 6.84
C PRO A 48 6.24 -18.24 5.42
N LEU A 49 6.48 -17.14 4.68
CA LEU A 49 6.11 -17.05 3.26
C LEU A 49 6.90 -18.06 2.41
N LEU A 50 8.21 -18.20 2.63
CA LEU A 50 9.05 -19.16 1.91
C LEU A 50 8.65 -20.63 2.14
N THR A 51 7.98 -20.97 3.24
CA THR A 51 7.45 -22.31 3.46
C THR A 51 6.22 -22.62 2.59
N ARG A 52 5.53 -21.59 2.10
CA ARG A 52 4.28 -21.71 1.34
C ARG A 52 4.46 -21.42 -0.15
N LEU A 53 5.51 -20.70 -0.53
CA LEU A 53 5.79 -20.26 -1.90
C LEU A 53 6.90 -21.06 -2.54
N LYS A 54 6.85 -21.21 -3.86
CA LYS A 54 7.97 -21.73 -4.66
C LYS A 54 9.06 -20.67 -4.80
N HIS A 55 8.68 -19.39 -4.96
CA HIS A 55 9.60 -18.27 -5.06
C HIS A 55 9.01 -17.05 -4.34
N LEU A 56 9.86 -16.27 -3.69
CA LEU A 56 9.51 -15.00 -3.07
C LEU A 56 10.52 -13.95 -3.48
N ASN A 57 10.03 -12.89 -4.12
CA ASN A 57 10.84 -11.71 -4.40
C ASN A 57 10.75 -10.74 -3.22
N VAL A 58 11.87 -10.15 -2.83
CA VAL A 58 11.89 -9.11 -1.80
C VAL A 58 12.56 -7.86 -2.35
N ILE A 59 12.08 -6.68 -1.94
CA ILE A 59 12.70 -5.38 -2.26
C ILE A 59 13.21 -4.79 -0.96
N GLU A 60 14.54 -4.59 -0.85
CA GLU A 60 15.19 -4.04 0.33
C GLU A 60 16.22 -2.96 -0.07
N LEU A 61 16.16 -1.82 0.61
CA LEU A 61 17.08 -0.70 0.38
C LEU A 61 18.31 -0.74 1.28
N ASP A 62 18.18 -1.29 2.50
CA ASP A 62 19.27 -1.32 3.48
C ASP A 62 20.24 -2.49 3.21
N ARG A 63 21.36 -2.18 2.55
CA ARG A 63 22.43 -3.12 2.24
C ARG A 63 22.99 -3.87 3.46
N ASP A 64 22.93 -3.28 4.64
CA ASP A 64 23.46 -3.91 5.85
C ASP A 64 22.48 -4.95 6.43
N ILE A 65 21.21 -4.91 6.01
CA ILE A 65 20.17 -5.87 6.42
C ILE A 65 20.16 -7.11 5.49
N ILE A 66 20.44 -6.96 4.21
CA ILE A 66 20.37 -8.04 3.21
C ILE A 66 21.18 -9.29 3.63
N PRO A 67 22.44 -9.20 4.07
CA PRO A 67 23.18 -10.37 4.51
C PRO A 67 22.55 -11.07 5.71
N LYS A 68 21.89 -10.31 6.61
CA LYS A 68 21.22 -10.86 7.79
C LYS A 68 19.90 -11.51 7.43
N LEU A 69 19.14 -10.91 6.51
CA LEU A 69 17.95 -11.51 5.93
C LEU A 69 18.28 -12.88 5.32
N ILE A 70 19.29 -12.93 4.45
CA ILE A 70 19.72 -14.16 3.80
C ILE A 70 20.15 -15.18 4.86
N ASN A 71 20.98 -14.77 5.84
CA ASN A 71 21.41 -15.65 6.92
C ASN A 71 20.19 -16.21 7.70
N ASN A 72 19.25 -15.36 8.08
CA ASN A 72 18.09 -15.78 8.84
C ASN A 72 17.15 -16.72 8.07
N CYS A 73 16.97 -16.50 6.77
CA CYS A 73 16.01 -17.23 5.95
C CYS A 73 16.59 -18.47 5.28
N VAL A 74 17.88 -18.43 4.85
CA VAL A 74 18.52 -19.49 4.06
C VAL A 74 19.29 -20.46 4.94
N PHE A 75 20.05 -19.97 5.95
CA PHE A 75 20.81 -20.88 6.81
C PHE A 75 19.93 -21.69 7.77
N SER A 76 18.70 -21.24 8.04
CA SER A 76 17.73 -22.05 8.81
C SER A 76 17.11 -23.18 7.96
N ASP A 77 17.08 -23.01 6.64
CA ASP A 77 16.62 -24.00 5.65
C ASP A 77 17.31 -23.73 4.30
N ILE A 78 18.24 -24.59 3.91
CA ILE A 78 19.04 -24.45 2.69
C ILE A 78 18.19 -24.48 1.42
N ALA A 79 17.01 -25.11 1.45
CA ALA A 79 16.07 -25.13 0.34
C ALA A 79 15.53 -23.73 -0.02
N ASN A 80 15.58 -22.78 0.92
CA ASN A 80 15.15 -21.41 0.70
C ASN A 80 16.13 -20.60 -0.18
N LYS A 81 17.36 -21.10 -0.43
CA LYS A 81 18.38 -20.41 -1.23
C LYS A 81 17.92 -20.14 -2.66
N GLU A 82 17.19 -21.09 -3.25
CA GLU A 82 16.69 -20.96 -4.62
C GLU A 82 15.33 -20.25 -4.67
N LYS A 83 14.66 -20.18 -3.54
CA LYS A 83 13.31 -19.56 -3.44
C LYS A 83 13.37 -18.06 -3.18
N LEU A 84 14.37 -17.57 -2.42
CA LEU A 84 14.48 -16.16 -2.02
C LEU A 84 15.25 -15.36 -3.06
N ILE A 85 14.58 -14.41 -3.70
CA ILE A 85 15.16 -13.51 -4.70
C ILE A 85 15.19 -12.09 -4.12
N VAL A 86 16.41 -11.57 -3.89
CA VAL A 86 16.60 -10.26 -3.26
C VAL A 86 16.85 -9.20 -4.32
N ASN A 87 16.00 -8.19 -4.37
CA ASN A 87 16.16 -6.99 -5.18
C ASN A 87 16.63 -5.85 -4.28
N GLU A 88 17.92 -5.50 -4.34
CA GLU A 88 18.50 -4.34 -3.65
C GLU A 88 18.05 -3.07 -4.38
N HIS A 89 16.95 -2.47 -3.95
CA HIS A 89 16.36 -1.32 -4.64
C HIS A 89 15.51 -0.43 -3.72
N ASP A 90 15.41 0.85 -4.08
CA ASP A 90 14.43 1.76 -3.49
C ASP A 90 13.04 1.47 -4.09
N VAL A 91 12.10 1.03 -3.28
CA VAL A 91 10.74 0.68 -3.73
C VAL A 91 10.04 1.84 -4.45
N LEU A 92 10.32 3.10 -4.09
CA LEU A 92 9.76 4.29 -4.74
C LEU A 92 10.28 4.53 -6.16
N LYS A 93 11.38 3.87 -6.52
CA LYS A 93 12.01 3.89 -7.85
C LYS A 93 11.89 2.57 -8.59
N PHE A 94 11.34 1.54 -7.93
CA PHE A 94 11.21 0.22 -8.51
C PHE A 94 10.15 0.23 -9.61
N ASN A 95 10.49 -0.31 -10.78
CA ASN A 95 9.60 -0.41 -11.93
C ASN A 95 8.87 -1.76 -11.90
N PHE A 96 7.65 -1.77 -11.35
CA PHE A 96 6.83 -2.98 -11.25
C PHE A 96 6.36 -3.49 -12.62
N GLU A 97 6.26 -2.63 -13.64
CA GLU A 97 5.87 -3.04 -15.00
C GLU A 97 6.99 -3.83 -15.68
N GLU A 98 8.24 -3.36 -15.58
CA GLU A 98 9.41 -4.07 -16.08
C GLU A 98 9.59 -5.41 -15.36
N PHE A 99 9.48 -5.40 -14.03
CA PHE A 99 9.54 -6.63 -13.23
C PHE A 99 8.46 -7.62 -13.66
N TYR A 100 7.22 -7.17 -13.80
CA TYR A 100 6.10 -8.01 -14.23
C TYR A 100 6.33 -8.61 -15.61
N SER A 101 6.79 -7.80 -16.58
CA SER A 101 7.06 -8.25 -17.95
C SER A 101 8.13 -9.36 -18.02
N GLN A 102 9.17 -9.28 -17.18
CA GLN A 102 10.22 -10.27 -17.11
C GLN A 102 9.74 -11.61 -16.51
N HIS A 103 8.79 -11.58 -15.58
CA HIS A 103 8.30 -12.76 -14.86
C HIS A 103 7.08 -13.39 -15.53
N SER A 104 6.18 -12.59 -16.12
CA SER A 104 4.99 -13.08 -16.81
C SER A 104 5.33 -13.86 -18.08
N ALA A 105 6.41 -13.50 -18.77
CA ALA A 105 6.87 -14.20 -19.98
C ALA A 105 7.34 -15.66 -19.70
N SER A 106 7.75 -15.95 -18.47
CA SER A 106 8.20 -17.28 -18.02
C SER A 106 7.13 -18.04 -17.22
N SER A 107 5.99 -17.40 -16.93
CA SER A 107 4.90 -17.99 -16.15
C SER A 107 4.05 -18.95 -16.98
N GLN A 108 3.63 -20.07 -16.37
CA GLN A 108 2.64 -20.98 -16.95
C GLN A 108 1.22 -20.38 -16.99
N SER A 109 1.03 -19.21 -16.36
CA SER A 109 -0.26 -18.49 -16.30
C SER A 109 -0.06 -17.05 -16.77
N PRO A 110 -0.34 -16.74 -18.05
CA PRO A 110 -0.09 -15.41 -18.62
C PRO A 110 -0.86 -14.24 -17.95
N ASP A 111 -1.94 -14.55 -17.21
CA ASP A 111 -2.76 -13.57 -16.52
C ASP A 111 -2.45 -13.46 -15.01
N GLN A 112 -1.38 -14.11 -14.53
CA GLN A 112 -1.00 -14.07 -13.12
C GLN A 112 -0.57 -12.66 -12.71
N LYS A 113 -1.29 -12.05 -11.77
CA LYS A 113 -0.98 -10.73 -11.24
C LYS A 113 -0.06 -10.79 -10.04
N LEU A 114 0.57 -9.64 -9.76
CA LEU A 114 1.43 -9.45 -8.59
C LEU A 114 0.61 -9.47 -7.30
N ARG A 115 1.13 -10.11 -6.26
CA ARG A 115 0.67 -9.98 -4.89
C ARG A 115 1.75 -9.28 -4.08
N ILE A 116 1.40 -8.18 -3.41
CA ILE A 116 2.38 -7.34 -2.73
C ILE A 116 2.11 -7.33 -1.24
N VAL A 117 3.14 -7.63 -0.45
CA VAL A 117 3.03 -7.66 1.00
C VAL A 117 4.16 -6.86 1.63
N GLY A 118 4.00 -6.45 2.90
CA GLY A 118 5.12 -5.82 3.60
C GLY A 118 4.73 -5.17 4.92
N ASN A 119 5.73 -5.10 5.81
CA ASN A 119 5.70 -4.22 6.98
C ASN A 119 6.36 -2.91 6.59
N LEU A 120 5.55 -1.92 6.14
CA LEU A 120 6.10 -0.69 5.58
C LEU A 120 6.62 0.26 6.66
N PRO A 121 7.84 0.81 6.48
CA PRO A 121 8.32 1.88 7.34
C PRO A 121 7.34 3.06 7.36
N TYR A 122 7.01 3.55 8.56
CA TYR A 122 5.93 4.53 8.75
C TYR A 122 6.13 5.84 7.97
N ASN A 123 7.40 6.27 7.81
CA ASN A 123 7.76 7.50 7.12
C ASN A 123 7.57 7.46 5.59
N ILE A 124 7.53 6.26 4.97
CA ILE A 124 7.38 6.10 3.51
C ILE A 124 6.10 5.36 3.11
N SER A 125 5.29 4.90 4.06
CA SER A 125 4.10 4.11 3.78
C SER A 125 3.14 4.80 2.79
N THR A 126 2.78 6.05 3.02
CA THR A 126 1.90 6.80 2.11
C THR A 126 2.51 6.98 0.71
N PRO A 127 3.77 7.42 0.52
CA PRO A 127 4.43 7.44 -0.79
C PRO A 127 4.42 6.09 -1.50
N VAL A 128 4.68 4.98 -0.79
CA VAL A 128 4.66 3.63 -1.36
C VAL A 128 3.26 3.27 -1.88
N LEU A 129 2.22 3.51 -1.08
CA LEU A 129 0.84 3.27 -1.51
C LEU A 129 0.48 4.04 -2.79
N PHE A 130 0.83 5.33 -2.88
CA PHE A 130 0.60 6.13 -4.09
C PHE A 130 1.44 5.64 -5.28
N HIS A 131 2.66 5.16 -5.05
CA HIS A 131 3.50 4.59 -6.09
C HIS A 131 2.85 3.31 -6.66
N LEU A 132 2.38 2.41 -5.79
CA LEU A 132 1.73 1.16 -6.19
C LEU A 132 0.41 1.37 -6.93
N LEU A 133 -0.36 2.42 -6.61
CA LEU A 133 -1.58 2.75 -7.36
C LEU A 133 -1.34 2.95 -8.86
N LYS A 134 -0.14 3.37 -9.28
CA LYS A 134 0.21 3.52 -10.70
C LYS A 134 0.27 2.17 -11.42
N TYR A 135 0.58 1.11 -10.68
CA TYR A 135 0.73 -0.25 -11.19
C TYR A 135 -0.44 -1.17 -10.82
N ARG A 136 -1.56 -0.62 -10.34
CA ARG A 136 -2.71 -1.38 -9.83
C ARG A 136 -3.27 -2.42 -10.79
N ASN A 137 -3.17 -2.18 -12.10
CA ASN A 137 -3.65 -3.10 -13.13
C ASN A 137 -2.84 -4.41 -13.18
N LEU A 138 -1.60 -4.39 -12.69
CA LEU A 138 -0.70 -5.54 -12.59
C LEU A 138 -0.85 -6.26 -11.26
N ILE A 139 -1.59 -5.68 -10.29
CA ILE A 139 -1.66 -6.15 -8.92
C ILE A 139 -2.99 -6.85 -8.66
N GLN A 140 -2.94 -8.02 -8.05
CA GLN A 140 -4.10 -8.79 -7.61
C GLN A 140 -4.58 -8.29 -6.24
N ASP A 141 -3.67 -8.21 -5.28
CA ASP A 141 -3.93 -7.72 -3.94
C ASP A 141 -2.66 -7.18 -3.26
N MET A 142 -2.87 -6.40 -2.21
CA MET A 142 -1.80 -5.87 -1.38
C MET A 142 -2.17 -6.05 0.09
N HIS A 143 -1.21 -6.51 0.91
CA HIS A 143 -1.38 -6.63 2.36
C HIS A 143 -0.23 -5.91 3.05
N PHE A 144 -0.56 -4.86 3.79
CA PHE A 144 0.44 -4.04 4.46
C PHE A 144 0.17 -3.92 5.95
N MET A 145 1.23 -4.02 6.74
CA MET A 145 1.22 -3.54 8.10
C MET A 145 1.64 -2.07 8.12
N LEU A 146 0.78 -1.22 8.68
CA LEU A 146 0.93 0.23 8.76
C LEU A 146 0.59 0.70 10.17
N GLN A 147 0.91 1.97 10.50
CA GLN A 147 0.35 2.59 11.70
C GLN A 147 -1.18 2.55 11.65
N LYS A 148 -1.80 2.20 12.78
CA LYS A 148 -3.27 2.12 12.89
C LYS A 148 -3.96 3.41 12.42
N GLU A 149 -3.44 4.58 12.78
CA GLU A 149 -3.98 5.87 12.32
C GLU A 149 -4.01 5.97 10.78
N VAL A 150 -3.00 5.47 10.09
CA VAL A 150 -2.94 5.48 8.62
C VAL A 150 -3.99 4.54 8.04
N VAL A 151 -4.16 3.35 8.61
CA VAL A 151 -5.20 2.40 8.20
C VAL A 151 -6.59 2.99 8.44
N ASP A 152 -6.84 3.56 9.62
CA ASP A 152 -8.11 4.22 9.98
C ASP A 152 -8.45 5.35 8.98
N ARG A 153 -7.45 6.10 8.51
CA ARG A 153 -7.64 7.13 7.48
C ARG A 153 -7.94 6.54 6.11
N ILE A 154 -7.32 5.42 5.76
CA ILE A 154 -7.56 4.77 4.46
C ILE A 154 -8.97 4.22 4.36
N VAL A 155 -9.48 3.59 5.42
CA VAL A 155 -10.81 2.96 5.43
C VAL A 155 -11.94 3.91 5.90
N ALA A 156 -11.62 5.16 6.23
CA ALA A 156 -12.58 6.15 6.69
C ALA A 156 -13.67 6.44 5.65
N THR A 157 -14.89 6.69 6.12
CA THR A 157 -16.05 7.08 5.31
C THR A 157 -16.26 8.61 5.33
N PRO A 158 -16.97 9.19 4.35
CA PRO A 158 -17.29 10.61 4.34
C PRO A 158 -17.92 11.09 5.65
N GLY A 159 -17.57 12.30 6.07
CA GLY A 159 -18.10 12.93 7.27
C GLY A 159 -17.38 12.58 8.57
N VAL A 160 -16.53 11.54 8.61
CA VAL A 160 -15.75 11.23 9.80
C VAL A 160 -14.42 12.00 9.83
N LYS A 161 -13.88 12.23 11.05
CA LYS A 161 -12.67 13.05 11.27
C LYS A 161 -11.45 12.59 10.47
N ASN A 162 -11.29 11.29 10.29
CA ASN A 162 -10.13 10.69 9.64
C ASN A 162 -10.24 10.65 8.11
N TYR A 163 -11.42 10.96 7.53
CA TYR A 163 -11.62 10.99 6.09
C TYR A 163 -10.84 12.13 5.43
N GLY A 164 -10.18 11.83 4.33
CA GLY A 164 -9.36 12.80 3.64
C GLY A 164 -8.80 12.33 2.30
N ARG A 165 -7.79 13.04 1.79
CA ARG A 165 -7.15 12.72 0.51
C ARG A 165 -6.74 11.25 0.41
N LEU A 166 -6.15 10.68 1.47
CA LEU A 166 -5.69 9.30 1.46
C LEU A 166 -6.87 8.31 1.32
N SER A 167 -7.98 8.57 2.02
CA SER A 167 -9.22 7.79 1.92
C SER A 167 -9.75 7.81 0.48
N VAL A 168 -9.94 9.00 -0.09
CA VAL A 168 -10.48 9.16 -1.44
C VAL A 168 -9.59 8.47 -2.47
N MET A 169 -8.27 8.76 -2.46
CA MET A 169 -7.37 8.22 -3.48
C MET A 169 -7.31 6.69 -3.43
N LEU A 170 -7.16 6.10 -2.24
CA LEU A 170 -7.08 4.63 -2.14
C LEU A 170 -8.42 3.97 -2.45
N GLN A 171 -9.52 4.50 -1.92
CA GLN A 171 -10.86 3.93 -2.14
C GLN A 171 -11.40 4.15 -3.56
N THR A 172 -10.89 5.13 -4.30
CA THR A 172 -11.19 5.27 -5.72
C THR A 172 -10.73 4.05 -6.50
N TYR A 173 -9.49 3.62 -6.28
CA TYR A 173 -8.84 2.59 -7.07
C TYR A 173 -8.83 1.20 -6.44
N CYS A 174 -9.12 1.10 -5.14
CA CYS A 174 -9.09 -0.16 -4.41
C CYS A 174 -10.30 -0.29 -3.47
N THR A 175 -10.71 -1.52 -3.22
CA THR A 175 -11.47 -1.87 -2.02
C THR A 175 -10.47 -1.98 -0.88
N ALA A 176 -10.64 -1.17 0.17
CA ALA A 176 -9.76 -1.10 1.33
C ALA A 176 -10.44 -1.74 2.55
N GLN A 177 -9.73 -2.62 3.24
CA GLN A 177 -10.23 -3.32 4.42
C GLN A 177 -9.15 -3.35 5.51
N ALA A 178 -9.47 -2.84 6.70
CA ALA A 178 -8.70 -3.11 7.91
C ALA A 178 -9.01 -4.54 8.38
N LEU A 179 -8.00 -5.39 8.53
CA LEU A 179 -8.19 -6.79 8.90
C LEU A 179 -8.17 -6.95 10.43
N PHE A 180 -7.07 -6.56 11.07
CA PHE A 180 -6.90 -6.61 12.52
C PHE A 180 -5.78 -5.68 12.98
N GLU A 181 -5.79 -5.38 14.29
CA GLU A 181 -4.78 -4.53 14.94
C GLU A 181 -3.59 -5.36 15.40
N VAL A 182 -2.41 -4.73 15.40
CA VAL A 182 -1.15 -5.32 15.87
C VAL A 182 -0.59 -4.42 16.97
N PRO A 183 -0.53 -4.92 18.22
CA PRO A 183 -0.11 -4.13 19.37
C PRO A 183 1.39 -3.86 19.36
N PRO A 184 1.85 -2.77 20.04
CA PRO A 184 3.25 -2.36 20.03
C PRO A 184 4.23 -3.41 20.57
N TYR A 185 3.81 -4.24 21.53
CA TYR A 185 4.66 -5.27 22.12
C TYR A 185 5.09 -6.36 21.13
N ALA A 186 4.41 -6.46 19.98
CA ALA A 186 4.77 -7.39 18.90
C ALA A 186 6.08 -7.01 18.18
N PHE A 187 6.67 -5.87 18.50
CA PHE A 187 7.84 -5.33 17.78
C PHE A 187 9.04 -5.10 18.69
N GLU A 188 10.24 -5.15 18.09
CA GLU A 188 11.50 -4.73 18.70
C GLU A 188 12.28 -3.80 17.73
N PRO A 189 12.60 -2.56 18.13
CA PRO A 189 12.14 -1.87 19.34
C PRO A 189 10.62 -1.62 19.33
N VAL A 190 10.04 -1.51 20.54
CA VAL A 190 8.60 -1.26 20.71
C VAL A 190 8.23 0.12 20.16
N PRO A 191 7.33 0.24 19.17
CA PRO A 191 6.86 1.52 18.66
C PRO A 191 5.93 2.21 19.69
N LYS A 192 5.71 3.52 19.50
CA LYS A 192 4.84 4.31 20.38
C LYS A 192 3.35 4.22 20.04
N VAL A 193 3.00 3.56 18.95
CA VAL A 193 1.66 3.53 18.37
C VAL A 193 1.31 2.11 17.92
N ASP A 194 0.02 1.81 17.94
CA ASP A 194 -0.49 0.56 17.38
C ASP A 194 -0.30 0.53 15.87
N SER A 195 -0.16 -0.67 15.33
CA SER A 195 -0.22 -0.98 13.92
C SER A 195 -1.52 -1.69 13.56
N ALA A 196 -1.82 -1.79 12.28
CA ALA A 196 -2.92 -2.60 11.79
C ALA A 196 -2.58 -3.18 10.42
N ILE A 197 -3.21 -4.30 10.10
CA ILE A 197 -3.10 -4.93 8.78
C ILE A 197 -4.18 -4.37 7.87
N LEU A 198 -3.74 -3.82 6.75
CA LEU A 198 -4.56 -3.30 5.67
C LEU A 198 -4.52 -4.27 4.49
N ARG A 199 -5.69 -4.64 3.98
CA ARG A 199 -5.83 -5.30 2.68
C ARG A 199 -6.37 -4.32 1.66
N LEU A 200 -5.74 -4.25 0.50
CA LEU A 200 -6.18 -3.47 -0.65
C LEU A 200 -6.40 -4.40 -1.85
N LEU A 201 -7.58 -4.37 -2.42
CA LEU A 201 -7.95 -5.08 -3.64
C LEU A 201 -8.16 -4.06 -4.76
N PRO A 202 -7.29 -3.99 -5.78
CA PRO A 202 -7.51 -3.11 -6.92
C PRO A 202 -8.86 -3.39 -7.59
N LYS A 203 -9.60 -2.34 -7.90
CA LYS A 203 -10.85 -2.43 -8.62
C LYS A 203 -10.57 -2.66 -10.12
N PRO A 204 -11.49 -3.32 -10.84
CA PRO A 204 -11.41 -3.41 -12.30
C PRO A 204 -11.30 -2.02 -12.95
N GLN A 205 -10.44 -1.87 -13.96
CA GLN A 205 -10.17 -0.57 -14.59
C GLN A 205 -11.41 0.10 -15.19
N HIS A 206 -12.38 -0.68 -15.67
CA HIS A 206 -13.65 -0.16 -16.21
C HIS A 206 -14.53 0.52 -15.17
N ASP A 207 -14.33 0.24 -13.86
CA ASP A 207 -15.08 0.86 -12.77
C ASP A 207 -14.53 2.26 -12.40
N GLU A 208 -13.31 2.60 -12.81
CA GLU A 208 -12.61 3.79 -12.32
C GLU A 208 -13.05 5.08 -12.99
N GLN A 209 -13.49 5.04 -14.25
CA GLN A 209 -13.96 6.21 -15.01
C GLN A 209 -13.01 7.44 -14.94
N ILE A 210 -11.72 7.18 -14.67
CA ILE A 210 -10.67 8.19 -14.52
C ILE A 210 -9.53 7.82 -15.48
N ASP A 211 -9.39 8.58 -16.52
CA ASP A 211 -8.38 8.41 -17.58
C ASP A 211 -7.05 9.13 -17.26
N ASN A 212 -7.11 10.19 -16.44
CA ASN A 212 -5.93 10.97 -16.06
C ASN A 212 -5.74 10.96 -14.53
N PHE A 213 -4.93 10.00 -14.05
CA PHE A 213 -4.57 9.87 -12.64
C PHE A 213 -4.02 11.17 -12.04
N SER A 214 -3.13 11.86 -12.75
CA SER A 214 -2.47 13.07 -12.24
C SER A 214 -3.44 14.23 -12.06
N LEU A 215 -4.41 14.39 -12.97
CA LEU A 215 -5.44 15.41 -12.87
C LEU A 215 -6.40 15.10 -11.71
N TYR A 216 -6.82 13.85 -11.57
CA TYR A 216 -7.67 13.42 -10.45
C TYR A 216 -6.97 13.62 -9.10
N GLU A 217 -5.71 13.21 -8.99
CA GLU A 217 -4.91 13.42 -7.79
C GLU A 217 -4.79 14.91 -7.44
N LYS A 218 -4.58 15.77 -8.44
CA LYS A 218 -4.51 17.23 -8.27
C LYS A 218 -5.83 17.76 -7.73
N LEU A 219 -6.97 17.35 -8.32
CA LEU A 219 -8.31 17.73 -7.88
C LEU A 219 -8.54 17.37 -6.41
N VAL A 220 -8.32 16.11 -6.05
CA VAL A 220 -8.51 15.61 -4.67
C VAL A 220 -7.57 16.33 -3.70
N ARG A 221 -6.30 16.51 -4.06
CA ARG A 221 -5.32 17.23 -3.25
C ARG A 221 -5.74 18.67 -2.98
N GLN A 222 -6.25 19.38 -3.99
CA GLN A 222 -6.72 20.76 -3.84
C GLN A 222 -7.98 20.84 -2.99
N ALA A 223 -8.94 19.94 -3.18
CA ALA A 223 -10.14 19.88 -2.37
C ALA A 223 -9.83 19.78 -0.87
N PHE A 224 -8.85 18.96 -0.49
CA PHE A 224 -8.41 18.77 0.91
C PHE A 224 -7.31 19.74 1.36
N SER A 225 -6.91 20.73 0.55
CA SER A 225 -5.82 21.66 0.89
C SER A 225 -6.11 22.51 2.13
N GLN A 226 -7.38 22.84 2.39
CA GLN A 226 -7.82 23.63 3.53
C GLN A 226 -9.12 23.08 4.12
N ARG A 227 -8.99 22.30 5.19
CA ARG A 227 -10.10 21.52 5.78
C ARG A 227 -11.37 22.32 6.08
N ARG A 228 -11.24 23.58 6.55
CA ARG A 228 -12.38 24.43 6.92
C ARG A 228 -13.00 25.22 5.76
N LYS A 229 -12.43 25.15 4.56
CA LYS A 229 -12.92 25.88 3.40
C LYS A 229 -13.88 25.04 2.55
N THR A 230 -14.79 25.70 1.86
CA THR A 230 -15.73 25.09 0.93
C THR A 230 -15.07 24.73 -0.39
N LEU A 231 -15.71 23.86 -1.19
CA LEU A 231 -15.23 23.43 -2.50
C LEU A 231 -14.93 24.61 -3.43
N LYS A 232 -15.84 25.59 -3.51
CA LYS A 232 -15.66 26.82 -4.29
C LYS A 232 -14.34 27.52 -3.97
N ASN A 233 -13.92 27.52 -2.71
CA ASN A 233 -12.70 28.20 -2.29
C ASN A 233 -11.44 27.37 -2.51
N THR A 234 -11.53 26.05 -2.31
CA THR A 234 -10.36 25.14 -2.45
C THR A 234 -10.07 24.80 -3.91
N LEU A 235 -11.12 24.75 -4.75
CA LEU A 235 -11.01 24.32 -6.16
C LEU A 235 -11.02 25.46 -7.18
N LYS A 236 -11.04 26.73 -6.74
CA LYS A 236 -11.17 27.92 -7.61
C LYS A 236 -10.25 27.97 -8.83
N GLU A 237 -9.07 27.30 -8.74
CA GLU A 237 -8.08 27.24 -9.83
C GLU A 237 -8.26 26.01 -10.74
N THR A 238 -9.14 25.08 -10.39
CA THR A 238 -9.29 23.79 -11.11
C THR A 238 -10.72 23.56 -11.57
N CYS A 239 -11.71 24.09 -10.83
CA CYS A 239 -13.13 23.84 -11.06
C CYS A 239 -13.94 25.08 -10.73
N SER A 240 -14.84 25.50 -11.62
CA SER A 240 -15.76 26.61 -11.39
C SER A 240 -16.93 26.19 -10.49
N ALA A 241 -17.68 27.18 -9.95
CA ALA A 241 -18.88 26.90 -9.14
C ALA A 241 -19.93 26.16 -9.99
N GLU A 242 -20.10 26.55 -11.24
CA GLU A 242 -21.05 25.95 -12.20
C GLU A 242 -20.68 24.48 -12.49
N GLN A 243 -19.38 24.15 -12.62
CA GLN A 243 -18.92 22.77 -12.79
C GLN A 243 -19.19 21.92 -11.54
N ILE A 244 -19.05 22.51 -10.33
CA ILE A 244 -19.41 21.83 -9.08
C ILE A 244 -20.91 21.51 -9.06
N GLU A 245 -21.77 22.46 -9.47
CA GLU A 245 -23.21 22.28 -9.55
C GLU A 245 -23.60 21.24 -10.63
N GLN A 246 -22.92 21.23 -11.77
CA GLN A 246 -23.10 20.21 -12.82
C GLN A 246 -22.76 18.79 -12.33
N ALA A 247 -21.81 18.65 -11.41
CA ALA A 247 -21.52 17.38 -10.74
C ALA A 247 -22.63 16.95 -9.74
N GLY A 248 -23.66 17.78 -9.54
CA GLY A 248 -24.72 17.56 -8.55
C GLY A 248 -24.31 17.90 -7.12
N LEU A 249 -23.30 18.75 -6.94
CA LEU A 249 -22.74 19.12 -5.64
C LEU A 249 -23.00 20.59 -5.33
N SER A 250 -23.01 20.95 -4.04
CA SER A 250 -23.09 22.36 -3.65
C SER A 250 -21.68 22.97 -3.55
N PRO A 251 -21.43 24.15 -4.16
CA PRO A 251 -20.16 24.87 -4.00
C PRO A 251 -19.82 25.23 -2.54
N THR A 252 -20.80 25.19 -1.65
CA THR A 252 -20.65 25.48 -0.22
C THR A 252 -20.29 24.24 0.62
N GLN A 253 -20.40 23.03 0.07
CA GLN A 253 -19.94 21.80 0.72
C GLN A 253 -18.43 21.82 0.96
N ARG A 254 -18.00 21.00 1.91
CA ARG A 254 -16.57 20.75 2.18
C ARG A 254 -16.14 19.40 1.60
N ALA A 255 -14.86 19.27 1.27
CA ALA A 255 -14.29 18.04 0.70
C ALA A 255 -14.55 16.80 1.58
N GLU A 256 -14.57 16.95 2.90
CA GLU A 256 -14.80 15.85 3.84
C GLU A 256 -16.25 15.29 3.81
N GLU A 257 -17.17 16.00 3.21
CA GLU A 257 -18.57 15.58 3.06
C GLU A 257 -18.82 14.74 1.79
N LEU A 258 -17.90 14.81 0.82
CA LEU A 258 -18.02 14.15 -0.48
C LEU A 258 -17.66 12.68 -0.41
N SER A 259 -18.48 11.85 -1.04
CA SER A 259 -18.15 10.46 -1.30
C SER A 259 -17.07 10.32 -2.40
N VAL A 260 -16.47 9.14 -2.52
CA VAL A 260 -15.57 8.81 -3.65
C VAL A 260 -16.29 9.00 -4.99
N THR A 261 -17.55 8.57 -5.08
CA THR A 261 -18.38 8.75 -6.29
C THR A 261 -18.58 10.22 -6.65
N ASP A 262 -18.73 11.09 -5.66
CA ASP A 262 -18.89 12.53 -5.90
C ASP A 262 -17.59 13.15 -6.44
N PHE A 263 -16.41 12.70 -5.96
CA PHE A 263 -15.13 13.11 -6.53
C PHE A 263 -14.96 12.64 -7.99
N VAL A 264 -15.44 11.44 -8.33
CA VAL A 264 -15.43 10.94 -9.71
C VAL A 264 -16.36 11.76 -10.60
N LYS A 265 -17.58 12.08 -10.14
CA LYS A 265 -18.50 12.97 -10.87
C LYS A 265 -17.86 14.35 -11.11
N LEU A 266 -17.27 14.93 -10.06
CA LEU A 266 -16.61 16.23 -10.15
C LEU A 266 -15.42 16.20 -11.12
N TYR A 267 -14.63 15.13 -11.12
CA TYR A 267 -13.56 14.94 -12.09
C TYR A 267 -14.08 15.01 -13.55
N ARG A 268 -15.20 14.35 -13.82
CA ARG A 268 -15.81 14.31 -15.16
C ARG A 268 -16.33 15.65 -15.67
N THR A 269 -16.62 16.60 -14.80
CA THR A 269 -17.04 17.94 -15.22
C THR A 269 -15.88 18.84 -15.61
N ILE A 270 -14.64 18.44 -15.34
CA ILE A 270 -13.43 19.20 -15.66
C ILE A 270 -12.58 18.56 -16.76
N THR A 271 -12.95 17.38 -17.24
CA THR A 271 -12.38 16.67 -18.39
C THR A 271 -13.33 16.74 -19.58
#